data_70aa163001704847aa67b485ba8ef70b
#
_entry.id   70aa163001704847aa67b485ba8ef70b
#
_cell.length_a   1.000
_cell.length_b   1.000
_cell.length_c   1.000
_cell.angle_alpha   90.00
_cell.angle_beta   90.00
_cell.angle_gamma   90.00
#
_symmetry.space_group_name_H-M   'P 1'
#
loop_
_entity.id
_entity.type
_entity.pdbx_description
1 polymer ?
#
loop_
_entity_poly.entity_id
_entity_poly.type
_entity_poly.pdbx_seq_one_letter_code
_entity_poly.pdbx_strand_id
1 'polypeptide(L)'
;YTTEEMRKDYAGATYINDYLLYEDKDAEIPSDLYSKSILAITKKQAVVETRGGGSLALRPLAGDSYIIYSAEEIKNPRAMKSQERKDAAAESDNYFEYDDVSYIFDDATGKELLYRVSEMAVICKLSFTPFSEETKLGYDFYKGALLAMSEDDKKFEFDGASYTIQQDGEATAMVLAEDGSDYVYISNMNMNSVIGGVFLTPDFKETAALAIEEGKESFEYTNADGETDTYLLSEKSGQHLIARNQETRVIDTYASPSKEHVMGTDANGMDLLARLMYGGRISLMIGFVVVFIEMLLGVIVGGISGYFGGWVDNVLMRLVDVIYC
;
A
#
# COMPACT_ATOMS: atom_id res chain seq x y z
N TYR A 1 -23.40 18.40 -15.17
CA TYR A 1 -23.79 18.56 -13.76
C TYR A 1 -23.29 17.32 -13.04
N THR A 2 -22.52 17.53 -11.99
CA THR A 2 -21.98 16.50 -11.13
C THR A 2 -22.78 16.49 -9.84
N THR A 3 -23.32 15.36 -9.45
CA THR A 3 -23.89 15.16 -8.12
C THR A 3 -22.76 14.97 -7.12
N GLU A 4 -22.74 15.74 -6.04
CA GLU A 4 -21.85 15.51 -4.92
C GLU A 4 -22.47 14.41 -4.04
N GLU A 5 -21.88 13.23 -4.04
CA GLU A 5 -22.24 12.14 -3.14
C GLU A 5 -21.12 11.92 -2.15
N MET A 6 -21.47 11.75 -0.86
CA MET A 6 -20.54 11.25 0.13
C MET A 6 -20.26 9.77 -0.16
N ARG A 7 -19.08 9.46 -0.66
CA ARG A 7 -18.57 8.10 -0.73
C ARG A 7 -17.77 7.81 0.53
N LYS A 8 -18.02 6.63 1.11
CA LYS A 8 -17.06 6.03 2.03
C LYS A 8 -15.81 5.69 1.22
N ASP A 9 -14.83 6.56 1.29
CA ASP A 9 -13.50 6.25 0.81
C ASP A 9 -12.82 5.46 1.92
N TYR A 10 -12.53 4.21 1.62
CA TYR A 10 -11.71 3.41 2.51
C TYR A 10 -10.31 4.03 2.44
N ALA A 11 -9.96 4.83 3.42
CA ALA A 11 -8.62 5.41 3.53
C ALA A 11 -7.53 4.34 3.65
N GLY A 12 -7.96 3.12 3.51
CA GLY A 12 -7.12 2.04 3.11
C GLY A 12 -6.38 1.36 4.22
N ALA A 13 -6.80 1.42 5.47
CA ALA A 13 -6.15 0.64 6.50
C ALA A 13 -7.03 -0.54 6.92
N THR A 14 -6.52 -1.75 6.76
CA THR A 14 -7.01 -2.94 7.43
C THR A 14 -6.03 -3.33 8.51
N TYR A 15 -6.54 -3.60 9.71
CA TYR A 15 -5.78 -4.22 10.78
C TYR A 15 -5.91 -5.74 10.69
N ILE A 16 -4.79 -6.43 10.65
CA ILE A 16 -4.72 -7.89 10.67
C ILE A 16 -3.78 -8.29 11.80
N ASN A 17 -4.31 -8.99 12.81
CA ASN A 17 -3.50 -9.57 13.87
C ASN A 17 -3.03 -10.97 13.45
N ASP A 18 -2.12 -11.03 12.47
CA ASP A 18 -1.55 -12.27 11.95
C ASP A 18 -0.02 -12.17 11.91
N TYR A 19 0.64 -13.29 11.72
CA TYR A 19 2.08 -13.33 11.57
C TYR A 19 2.53 -12.69 10.25
N LEU A 20 3.57 -11.87 10.32
CA LEU A 20 4.27 -11.28 9.19
C LEU A 20 5.59 -12.01 8.95
N LEU A 21 5.92 -12.24 7.69
CA LEU A 21 7.16 -12.90 7.27
C LEU A 21 8.08 -11.86 6.63
N TYR A 22 9.30 -11.76 7.15
CA TYR A 22 10.37 -10.92 6.63
C TYR A 22 11.50 -11.82 6.13
N GLU A 23 11.59 -11.97 4.82
CA GLU A 23 12.51 -12.89 4.15
C GLU A 23 13.89 -12.29 3.95
N ASP A 24 14.93 -13.11 4.09
CA ASP A 24 16.25 -12.78 3.62
C ASP A 24 16.30 -12.94 2.09
N LYS A 25 16.74 -11.89 1.41
CA LYS A 25 16.80 -11.85 -0.06
C LYS A 25 17.83 -12.81 -0.66
N ASP A 26 18.84 -13.17 0.14
CA ASP A 26 19.93 -14.04 -0.28
C ASP A 26 19.66 -15.52 -0.01
N ALA A 27 18.55 -15.83 0.70
CA ALA A 27 18.16 -17.19 1.02
C ALA A 27 17.21 -17.80 -0.03
N GLU A 28 17.32 -19.11 -0.25
CA GLU A 28 16.36 -19.86 -1.06
C GLU A 28 15.09 -20.15 -0.24
N ILE A 29 14.01 -19.45 -0.53
CA ILE A 29 12.76 -19.52 0.22
C ILE A 29 11.83 -20.60 -0.35
N PRO A 30 11.50 -21.66 0.42
CA PRO A 30 10.51 -22.65 0.02
C PRO A 30 9.11 -22.04 -0.10
N SER A 31 8.34 -22.41 -1.11
CA SER A 31 6.99 -21.91 -1.35
C SER A 31 5.98 -22.18 -0.22
N ASP A 32 6.28 -23.12 0.66
CA ASP A 32 5.47 -23.49 1.81
C ASP A 32 6.03 -23.00 3.15
N LEU A 33 7.07 -22.10 3.12
CA LEU A 33 7.74 -21.56 4.31
C LEU A 33 6.72 -21.01 5.33
N TYR A 34 5.89 -20.07 4.94
CA TYR A 34 4.91 -19.43 5.82
C TYR A 34 3.98 -20.44 6.49
N SER A 35 3.34 -21.30 5.69
CA SER A 35 2.37 -22.27 6.19
C SER A 35 3.00 -23.32 7.13
N LYS A 36 4.23 -23.72 6.85
CA LYS A 36 4.99 -24.66 7.68
C LYS A 36 5.47 -24.02 8.97
N SER A 37 5.89 -22.77 8.93
CA SER A 37 6.27 -22.02 10.13
C SER A 37 5.09 -21.81 11.07
N ILE A 38 3.92 -21.42 10.56
CA ILE A 38 2.69 -21.31 11.37
C ILE A 38 2.31 -22.66 11.99
N LEU A 39 2.41 -23.75 11.21
CA LEU A 39 2.14 -25.10 11.73
C LEU A 39 3.11 -25.48 12.85
N ALA A 40 4.40 -25.18 12.69
CA ALA A 40 5.42 -25.46 13.71
C ALA A 40 5.17 -24.65 14.99
N ILE A 41 4.88 -23.35 14.86
CA ILE A 41 4.52 -22.45 15.98
C ILE A 41 3.31 -23.00 16.72
N THR A 42 2.23 -23.32 16.00
CA THR A 42 0.98 -23.84 16.60
C THR A 42 1.19 -25.17 17.34
N LYS A 43 2.04 -26.04 16.80
CA LYS A 43 2.35 -27.34 17.39
C LYS A 43 3.52 -27.31 18.39
N LYS A 44 4.15 -26.14 18.57
CA LYS A 44 5.36 -25.97 19.39
C LYS A 44 6.48 -26.93 19.00
N GLN A 45 6.71 -27.07 17.70
CA GLN A 45 7.76 -27.90 17.13
C GLN A 45 8.95 -27.02 16.76
N ALA A 46 10.15 -27.39 17.20
CA ALA A 46 11.37 -26.67 16.85
C ALA A 46 11.79 -26.92 15.39
N VAL A 47 11.49 -28.12 14.85
CA VAL A 47 11.83 -28.48 13.46
C VAL A 47 10.61 -29.05 12.74
N VAL A 48 10.44 -28.69 11.46
CA VAL A 48 9.35 -29.15 10.59
C VAL A 48 9.84 -29.41 9.18
N GLU A 49 9.33 -30.47 8.55
CA GLU A 49 9.66 -30.81 7.16
C GLU A 49 8.86 -30.00 6.16
N THR A 50 9.54 -29.52 5.10
CA THR A 50 8.93 -28.87 3.95
C THR A 50 8.43 -29.90 2.93
N ARG A 51 7.56 -29.49 2.01
CA ARG A 51 7.09 -30.35 0.91
C ARG A 51 8.21 -30.72 -0.06
N GLY A 52 9.26 -29.91 -0.15
CA GLY A 52 10.44 -30.15 -0.98
C GLY A 52 11.45 -31.13 -0.41
N GLY A 53 11.21 -31.70 0.78
CA GLY A 53 12.10 -32.66 1.46
C GLY A 53 13.23 -32.01 2.26
N GLY A 54 13.24 -30.67 2.41
CA GLY A 54 14.09 -29.94 3.34
C GLY A 54 13.44 -29.85 4.73
N SER A 55 14.20 -29.43 5.72
CA SER A 55 13.70 -29.15 7.08
C SER A 55 13.86 -27.67 7.41
N LEU A 56 12.92 -27.13 8.17
CA LEU A 56 12.96 -25.79 8.75
C LEU A 56 13.12 -25.90 10.24
N ALA A 57 13.98 -25.07 10.83
CA ALA A 57 14.09 -24.93 12.28
C ALA A 57 13.64 -23.54 12.70
N LEU A 58 12.97 -23.44 13.84
CA LEU A 58 12.47 -22.19 14.40
C LEU A 58 13.14 -21.93 15.74
N ARG A 59 13.76 -20.76 15.88
CA ARG A 59 14.28 -20.24 17.14
C ARG A 59 13.31 -19.21 17.70
N PRO A 60 12.71 -19.43 18.88
CA PRO A 60 11.82 -18.44 19.49
C PRO A 60 12.60 -17.21 19.96
N LEU A 61 11.97 -16.06 19.84
CA LEU A 61 12.38 -14.77 20.39
C LEU A 61 11.29 -14.22 21.30
N ALA A 62 11.46 -13.03 21.85
CA ALA A 62 10.43 -12.37 22.64
C ALA A 62 9.21 -11.99 21.76
N GLY A 63 8.03 -11.91 22.36
CA GLY A 63 6.84 -11.33 21.74
C GLY A 63 6.25 -12.13 20.57
N ASP A 64 6.16 -13.45 20.67
CA ASP A 64 5.66 -14.32 19.58
C ASP A 64 6.45 -14.13 18.25
N SER A 65 7.76 -13.91 18.36
CA SER A 65 8.65 -13.76 17.22
C SER A 65 9.57 -14.97 17.09
N TYR A 66 9.94 -15.32 15.87
CA TYR A 66 10.80 -16.47 15.58
C TYR A 66 11.76 -16.17 14.43
N ILE A 67 13.00 -16.66 14.55
CA ILE A 67 13.90 -16.74 13.42
C ILE A 67 13.71 -18.11 12.78
N ILE A 68 13.58 -18.12 11.46
CA ILE A 68 13.42 -19.35 10.66
C ILE A 68 14.74 -19.65 9.96
N TYR A 69 15.16 -20.88 10.07
CA TYR A 69 16.37 -21.40 9.46
C TYR A 69 16.05 -22.55 8.51
N SER A 70 16.85 -22.70 7.45
CA SER A 70 16.99 -24.00 6.81
C SER A 70 17.77 -24.92 7.75
N ALA A 71 17.37 -26.18 7.85
CA ALA A 71 17.96 -27.12 8.79
C ALA A 71 18.41 -28.40 8.06
N GLU A 72 19.64 -28.81 8.32
CA GLU A 72 20.22 -30.05 7.82
C GLU A 72 20.60 -30.97 9.01
N GLU A 73 20.02 -32.16 9.07
CA GLU A 73 20.28 -33.10 10.15
C GLU A 73 21.71 -33.64 10.10
N ILE A 74 22.42 -33.55 11.24
CA ILE A 74 23.76 -34.12 11.38
C ILE A 74 23.66 -35.55 11.87
N LYS A 75 23.84 -36.53 10.97
CA LYS A 75 23.73 -37.95 11.25
C LYS A 75 24.80 -38.49 12.23
N ASN A 76 25.89 -37.76 12.46
CA ASN A 76 26.98 -38.21 13.36
C ASN A 76 27.67 -37.05 14.08
N PRO A 77 27.08 -36.53 15.20
CA PRO A 77 27.59 -35.35 15.90
C PRO A 77 28.87 -35.57 16.72
N ARG A 78 29.63 -36.64 16.45
CA ARG A 78 30.83 -37.00 17.25
C ARG A 78 31.99 -35.99 17.21
N ALA A 79 31.92 -34.99 16.32
CA ALA A 79 32.94 -33.95 16.23
C ALA A 79 32.84 -32.89 17.35
N MET A 80 31.66 -32.72 17.97
CA MET A 80 31.47 -31.81 19.08
C MET A 80 31.64 -32.49 20.43
N LYS A 81 32.39 -31.83 21.35
CA LYS A 81 32.48 -32.31 22.71
C LYS A 81 31.11 -32.18 23.39
N SER A 82 30.66 -33.29 24.05
CA SER A 82 29.31 -33.38 24.60
C SER A 82 29.01 -32.33 25.68
N GLN A 83 30.04 -31.79 26.35
CA GLN A 83 29.88 -30.80 27.42
C GLN A 83 29.67 -29.40 26.83
N GLU A 84 30.45 -28.96 25.86
CA GLU A 84 30.30 -27.68 25.14
C GLU A 84 28.91 -27.55 24.51
N ARG A 85 28.42 -28.67 23.99
CA ARG A 85 27.09 -28.82 23.43
C ARG A 85 25.96 -28.64 24.46
N LYS A 86 26.12 -29.21 25.64
CA LYS A 86 25.14 -29.09 26.75
C LYS A 86 25.13 -27.71 27.37
N ASP A 87 26.32 -27.11 27.53
CA ASP A 87 26.47 -25.79 28.09
C ASP A 87 25.87 -24.72 27.17
N ALA A 88 26.14 -24.80 25.85
CA ALA A 88 25.55 -23.94 24.86
C ALA A 88 24.02 -24.07 24.75
N ALA A 89 23.48 -25.31 24.78
CA ALA A 89 22.05 -25.56 24.80
C ALA A 89 21.34 -25.14 26.10
N ALA A 90 22.06 -25.02 27.20
CA ALA A 90 21.51 -24.56 28.47
C ALA A 90 21.42 -23.02 28.58
N GLU A 91 22.24 -22.29 27.82
CA GLU A 91 22.30 -20.82 27.83
C GLU A 91 21.32 -20.17 26.81
N SER A 92 20.92 -20.87 25.77
CA SER A 92 20.09 -20.33 24.71
C SER A 92 19.08 -21.34 24.21
N ASP A 93 17.82 -21.12 24.36
CA ASP A 93 16.63 -21.80 23.80
C ASP A 93 16.88 -22.80 22.64
N ASN A 94 17.75 -23.79 22.83
CA ASN A 94 18.19 -24.81 21.86
C ASN A 94 19.04 -24.33 20.67
N TYR A 95 19.46 -23.08 20.62
CA TYR A 95 20.33 -22.51 19.57
C TYR A 95 21.72 -22.25 20.12
N PHE A 96 22.77 -22.56 19.36
CA PHE A 96 24.16 -22.21 19.68
C PHE A 96 25.03 -22.08 18.43
N GLU A 97 26.14 -21.37 18.58
CA GLU A 97 27.17 -21.24 17.55
C GLU A 97 28.45 -21.96 17.96
N TYR A 98 29.04 -22.66 17.01
CA TYR A 98 30.32 -23.34 17.20
C TYR A 98 31.11 -23.31 15.89
N ASP A 99 32.35 -22.80 15.95
CA ASP A 99 33.25 -22.68 14.79
C ASP A 99 32.61 -21.95 13.59
N ASP A 100 32.02 -20.78 13.85
CA ASP A 100 31.28 -19.92 12.89
C ASP A 100 30.09 -20.62 12.20
N VAL A 101 29.58 -21.69 12.79
CA VAL A 101 28.41 -22.42 12.29
C VAL A 101 27.30 -22.45 13.34
N SER A 102 26.09 -22.16 12.92
CA SER A 102 24.91 -22.17 13.77
C SER A 102 24.24 -23.54 13.83
N TYR A 103 23.77 -23.89 15.02
CA TYR A 103 23.16 -25.20 15.29
C TYR A 103 21.91 -25.07 16.14
N ILE A 104 20.94 -25.97 15.92
CA ILE A 104 19.73 -26.12 16.74
C ILE A 104 19.58 -27.57 17.19
N PHE A 105 19.23 -27.73 18.47
CA PHE A 105 18.81 -28.99 19.05
C PHE A 105 17.29 -29.18 18.93
N ASP A 106 16.88 -30.39 18.59
CA ASP A 106 15.49 -30.83 18.73
C ASP A 106 15.44 -32.10 19.58
N ASP A 107 14.72 -32.07 20.70
CA ASP A 107 14.48 -33.19 21.60
C ASP A 107 13.02 -33.66 21.58
N ALA A 108 12.16 -33.08 20.74
CA ALA A 108 10.72 -33.33 20.69
C ALA A 108 10.36 -34.80 20.45
N THR A 109 11.26 -35.58 19.83
CA THR A 109 11.04 -37.03 19.60
C THR A 109 11.63 -37.93 20.65
N GLY A 110 12.18 -37.38 21.75
CA GLY A 110 12.92 -38.14 22.78
C GLY A 110 14.30 -38.62 22.31
N LYS A 111 14.76 -38.18 21.16
CA LYS A 111 16.13 -38.30 20.66
C LYS A 111 16.69 -36.90 20.51
N GLU A 112 17.89 -36.69 21.03
CA GLU A 112 18.64 -35.46 20.75
C GLU A 112 19.06 -35.44 19.28
N LEU A 113 18.35 -34.67 18.46
CA LEU A 113 18.71 -34.42 17.07
C LEU A 113 19.44 -33.09 16.97
N LEU A 114 20.52 -33.04 16.23
CA LEU A 114 21.31 -31.85 15.97
C LEU A 114 21.20 -31.46 14.51
N TYR A 115 20.84 -30.19 14.29
CA TYR A 115 20.72 -29.62 12.95
C TYR A 115 21.76 -28.51 12.78
N ARG A 116 22.44 -28.52 11.65
CA ARG A 116 23.15 -27.36 11.13
C ARG A 116 22.11 -26.44 10.51
N VAL A 117 22.17 -25.16 10.84
CA VAL A 117 21.15 -24.22 10.39
C VAL A 117 21.73 -23.01 9.68
N SER A 118 20.98 -22.47 8.73
CA SER A 118 21.28 -21.23 8.02
C SER A 118 20.03 -20.36 8.00
N GLU A 119 20.18 -19.09 8.25
CA GLU A 119 19.07 -18.13 8.34
C GLU A 119 18.30 -18.02 7.02
N MET A 120 17.00 -17.80 7.10
CA MET A 120 16.13 -17.64 5.94
C MET A 120 15.15 -16.48 6.09
N ALA A 121 14.54 -16.34 7.25
CA ALA A 121 13.50 -15.36 7.47
C ALA A 121 13.26 -15.11 8.96
N VAL A 122 12.56 -14.03 9.27
CA VAL A 122 11.93 -13.81 10.58
C VAL A 122 10.41 -13.83 10.41
N ILE A 123 9.71 -14.43 11.37
CA ILE A 123 8.26 -14.42 11.43
C ILE A 123 7.82 -13.89 12.80
N CYS A 124 6.97 -12.88 12.81
CA CYS A 124 6.50 -12.23 14.04
C CYS A 124 5.12 -11.60 13.85
N LYS A 125 4.49 -11.20 14.93
CA LYS A 125 3.24 -10.42 14.90
C LYS A 125 3.47 -8.91 14.91
N LEU A 126 4.72 -8.47 14.81
CA LEU A 126 5.10 -7.07 14.86
C LEU A 126 5.24 -6.50 13.45
N SER A 127 4.64 -5.35 13.22
CA SER A 127 4.81 -4.54 12.01
C SER A 127 5.83 -3.44 12.25
N PHE A 128 6.68 -3.18 11.28
CA PHE A 128 7.71 -2.16 11.31
C PHE A 128 7.33 -1.05 10.33
N THR A 129 7.07 0.14 10.85
CA THR A 129 6.68 1.30 10.04
C THR A 129 7.76 2.36 10.11
N PRO A 130 8.52 2.61 9.03
CA PRO A 130 9.51 3.67 9.01
C PRO A 130 8.84 5.04 9.02
N PHE A 131 9.50 6.06 9.56
CA PHE A 131 9.04 7.45 9.55
C PHE A 131 9.21 8.12 8.18
N SER A 132 10.09 7.58 7.33
CA SER A 132 10.28 8.05 5.96
C SER A 132 9.91 6.96 4.95
N GLU A 133 9.15 7.32 3.91
CA GLU A 133 8.78 6.42 2.81
C GLU A 133 10.01 5.92 2.02
N GLU A 134 11.11 6.69 2.02
CA GLU A 134 12.35 6.33 1.34
C GLU A 134 13.17 5.28 2.11
N THR A 135 12.88 5.06 3.40
CA THR A 135 13.62 4.14 4.26
C THR A 135 13.32 2.68 3.88
N LYS A 136 14.35 1.98 3.44
CA LYS A 136 14.26 0.55 3.10
C LYS A 136 14.81 -0.28 4.25
N LEU A 137 13.94 -0.98 4.93
CA LEU A 137 14.31 -1.94 5.95
C LEU A 137 14.66 -3.27 5.29
N GLY A 138 15.75 -3.88 5.71
CA GLY A 138 16.19 -5.20 5.26
C GLY A 138 15.97 -6.28 6.32
N TYR A 139 16.19 -7.54 5.96
CA TYR A 139 16.13 -8.68 6.87
C TYR A 139 16.96 -8.46 8.15
N ASP A 140 18.21 -7.99 8.00
CA ASP A 140 19.11 -7.75 9.13
C ASP A 140 18.57 -6.71 10.10
N PHE A 141 17.84 -5.70 9.61
CA PHE A 141 17.16 -4.73 10.49
C PHE A 141 16.08 -5.39 11.33
N TYR A 142 15.19 -6.18 10.71
CA TYR A 142 14.11 -6.85 11.43
C TYR A 142 14.64 -7.83 12.47
N LYS A 143 15.64 -8.63 12.07
CA LYS A 143 16.32 -9.56 12.97
C LYS A 143 17.01 -8.83 14.13
N GLY A 144 17.82 -7.80 13.83
CA GLY A 144 18.53 -7.01 14.83
C GLY A 144 17.59 -6.37 15.85
N ALA A 145 16.51 -5.76 15.37
CA ALA A 145 15.49 -5.17 16.24
C ALA A 145 14.80 -6.21 17.14
N LEU A 146 14.42 -7.37 16.60
CA LEU A 146 13.77 -8.44 17.39
C LEU A 146 14.72 -9.06 18.41
N LEU A 147 15.99 -9.23 18.07
CA LEU A 147 17.02 -9.70 19.02
C LEU A 147 17.23 -8.67 20.14
N ALA A 148 17.40 -7.39 19.79
CA ALA A 148 17.56 -6.31 20.77
C ALA A 148 16.33 -6.12 21.69
N MET A 149 15.13 -6.40 21.20
CA MET A 149 13.91 -6.44 22.05
C MET A 149 13.95 -7.57 23.08
N SER A 150 14.67 -8.64 22.78
CA SER A 150 14.84 -9.81 23.68
C SER A 150 15.98 -9.63 24.68
N GLU A 151 16.87 -8.66 24.45
CA GLU A 151 18.04 -8.38 25.27
C GLU A 151 17.83 -7.15 26.17
N ASP A 152 18.58 -7.07 27.26
CA ASP A 152 18.50 -5.93 28.19
C ASP A 152 19.04 -4.63 27.60
N ASP A 153 20.03 -4.71 26.68
CA ASP A 153 20.74 -3.54 26.14
C ASP A 153 19.93 -2.75 25.08
N LYS A 154 18.91 -3.39 24.49
CA LYS A 154 17.96 -2.78 23.54
C LYS A 154 18.63 -1.97 22.42
N LYS A 155 19.84 -2.39 21.98
CA LYS A 155 20.63 -1.76 20.92
C LYS A 155 21.01 -2.77 19.87
N PHE A 156 21.06 -2.33 18.63
CA PHE A 156 21.55 -3.13 17.52
C PHE A 156 22.22 -2.25 16.46
N GLU A 157 23.04 -2.88 15.63
CA GLU A 157 23.68 -2.22 14.48
C GLU A 157 23.04 -2.67 13.17
N PHE A 158 22.82 -1.73 12.29
CA PHE A 158 22.32 -1.98 10.94
C PHE A 158 22.95 -0.97 9.97
N ASP A 159 23.48 -1.46 8.85
CA ASP A 159 24.12 -0.66 7.79
C ASP A 159 25.19 0.34 8.33
N GLY A 160 25.94 -0.09 9.36
CA GLY A 160 27.00 0.70 9.98
C GLY A 160 26.53 1.81 10.92
N ALA A 161 25.23 1.90 11.20
CA ALA A 161 24.65 2.80 12.19
C ALA A 161 24.12 2.04 13.41
N SER A 162 24.16 2.67 14.59
CA SER A 162 23.66 2.11 15.84
C SER A 162 22.24 2.61 16.12
N TYR A 163 21.34 1.69 16.46
CA TYR A 163 19.95 1.99 16.77
C TYR A 163 19.62 1.57 18.19
N THR A 164 18.73 2.33 18.83
CA THR A 164 18.27 2.04 20.20
C THR A 164 16.76 1.81 20.19
N ILE A 165 16.28 0.78 20.89
CA ILE A 165 14.85 0.48 21.01
C ILE A 165 14.33 1.07 22.32
N GLN A 166 13.37 1.97 22.21
CA GLN A 166 12.59 2.48 23.31
C GLN A 166 11.25 1.74 23.32
N GLN A 167 11.09 0.80 24.23
CA GLN A 167 9.86 0.01 24.35
C GLN A 167 8.81 0.78 25.15
N ASP A 168 7.62 0.91 24.57
CA ASP A 168 6.46 1.54 25.20
C ASP A 168 5.35 0.47 25.34
N GLY A 169 5.44 -0.31 26.45
CA GLY A 169 4.56 -1.45 26.69
C GLY A 169 5.05 -2.78 26.11
N GLU A 170 4.19 -3.80 26.10
CA GLU A 170 4.51 -5.15 25.58
C GLU A 170 4.36 -5.26 24.04
N ALA A 171 3.59 -4.35 23.46
CA ALA A 171 3.08 -4.48 22.08
C ALA A 171 3.63 -3.40 21.12
N THR A 172 4.27 -2.37 21.65
CA THR A 172 4.76 -1.22 20.86
C THR A 172 6.17 -0.84 21.26
N ALA A 173 6.97 -0.39 20.29
CA ALA A 173 8.30 0.12 20.52
C ALA A 173 8.68 1.15 19.47
N MET A 174 9.56 2.08 19.84
CA MET A 174 10.16 3.05 18.95
C MET A 174 11.65 2.72 18.73
N VAL A 175 12.07 2.64 17.50
CA VAL A 175 13.48 2.54 17.15
C VAL A 175 14.00 3.94 16.89
N LEU A 176 15.00 4.34 17.66
CA LEU A 176 15.68 5.63 17.55
C LEU A 176 16.98 5.46 16.78
N ALA A 177 17.29 6.40 15.90
CA ALA A 177 18.59 6.52 15.27
C ALA A 177 19.65 7.00 16.25
N GLU A 178 20.93 6.99 15.87
CA GLU A 178 22.05 7.39 16.71
C GLU A 178 21.95 8.84 17.22
N ASP A 179 21.34 9.73 16.45
CA ASP A 179 21.08 11.14 16.82
C ASP A 179 19.86 11.33 17.74
N GLY A 180 19.15 10.23 18.07
CA GLY A 180 17.96 10.24 18.90
C GLY A 180 16.67 10.57 18.16
N SER A 181 16.69 10.67 16.83
CA SER A 181 15.48 10.86 16.02
C SER A 181 14.69 9.56 15.87
N ASP A 182 13.37 9.69 15.73
CA ASP A 182 12.47 8.56 15.47
C ASP A 182 12.74 7.97 14.09
N TYR A 183 13.01 6.66 14.03
CA TYR A 183 13.40 5.98 12.80
C TYR A 183 12.34 4.96 12.34
N VAL A 184 11.91 4.06 13.22
CA VAL A 184 10.90 3.05 12.94
C VAL A 184 9.96 2.86 14.12
N TYR A 185 8.66 2.89 13.85
CA TYR A 185 7.63 2.50 14.80
C TYR A 185 7.33 1.01 14.67
N ILE A 186 7.41 0.29 15.79
CA ILE A 186 7.09 -1.14 15.89
C ILE A 186 5.77 -1.28 16.64
N SER A 187 4.83 -2.07 16.07
CA SER A 187 3.53 -2.30 16.68
C SER A 187 3.05 -3.73 16.39
N ASN A 188 2.32 -4.32 17.33
CA ASN A 188 1.62 -5.58 17.13
C ASN A 188 0.38 -5.44 16.23
N MET A 189 0.04 -4.22 15.83
CA MET A 189 -1.04 -3.92 14.90
C MET A 189 -0.51 -3.74 13.49
N ASN A 190 -0.78 -4.70 12.63
CA ASN A 190 -0.43 -4.60 11.22
C ASN A 190 -1.50 -3.83 10.45
N MET A 191 -1.24 -2.55 10.17
CA MET A 191 -2.10 -1.69 9.37
C MET A 191 -1.52 -1.50 7.98
N ASN A 192 -2.26 -1.94 6.97
CA ASN A 192 -1.89 -1.78 5.56
C ASN A 192 -2.91 -0.93 4.82
N SER A 193 -2.43 -0.11 3.88
CA SER A 193 -3.31 0.62 2.98
C SER A 193 -3.99 -0.34 1.99
N VAL A 194 -5.31 -0.21 1.81
CA VAL A 194 -6.07 -0.94 0.78
C VAL A 194 -5.77 -0.36 -0.60
N ILE A 195 -5.44 0.92 -0.66
CA ILE A 195 -5.07 1.60 -1.91
C ILE A 195 -3.55 1.51 -2.05
N GLY A 196 -3.08 0.86 -3.10
CA GLY A 196 -1.64 0.74 -3.36
C GLY A 196 -0.98 2.12 -3.47
N GLY A 197 0.19 2.27 -2.85
CA GLY A 197 0.99 3.50 -2.89
C GLY A 197 0.60 4.58 -1.88
N VAL A 198 -0.30 4.31 -0.95
CA VAL A 198 -0.57 5.22 0.19
C VAL A 198 0.30 4.82 1.36
N PHE A 199 1.17 5.73 1.78
CA PHE A 199 2.00 5.57 2.98
C PHE A 199 1.20 5.97 4.22
N LEU A 200 1.08 5.04 5.18
CA LEU A 200 0.46 5.30 6.47
C LEU A 200 1.55 5.67 7.47
N THR A 201 1.50 6.92 7.93
CA THR A 201 2.49 7.44 8.90
C THR A 201 2.40 6.70 10.24
N PRO A 202 3.50 6.61 11.01
CA PRO A 202 3.48 6.05 12.36
C PRO A 202 2.44 6.71 13.27
N ASP A 203 2.36 8.04 13.29
CA ASP A 203 1.40 8.81 14.11
C ASP A 203 -0.06 8.45 13.78
N PHE A 204 -0.37 8.23 12.50
CA PHE A 204 -1.69 7.76 12.08
C PHE A 204 -1.98 6.36 12.63
N LYS A 205 -1.01 5.45 12.53
CA LYS A 205 -1.15 4.08 13.02
C LYS A 205 -1.31 4.01 14.54
N GLU A 206 -0.56 4.83 15.26
CA GLU A 206 -0.64 4.95 16.71
C GLU A 206 -2.03 5.47 17.15
N THR A 207 -2.49 6.58 16.54
CA THR A 207 -3.81 7.15 16.83
C THR A 207 -4.93 6.15 16.54
N ALA A 208 -4.84 5.44 15.41
CA ALA A 208 -5.80 4.41 15.04
C ALA A 208 -5.78 3.21 15.99
N ALA A 209 -4.58 2.77 16.42
CA ALA A 209 -4.39 1.68 17.37
C ALA A 209 -5.05 1.99 18.71
N LEU A 210 -4.77 3.17 19.26
CA LEU A 210 -5.39 3.64 20.51
C LEU A 210 -6.92 3.70 20.40
N ALA A 211 -7.45 4.20 19.28
CA ALA A 211 -8.89 4.25 19.06
C ALA A 211 -9.53 2.85 18.98
N ILE A 212 -8.85 1.87 18.40
CA ILE A 212 -9.28 0.47 18.33
C ILE A 212 -9.27 -0.17 19.73
N GLU A 213 -8.19 0.03 20.50
CA GLU A 213 -8.07 -0.49 21.88
C GLU A 213 -9.13 0.08 22.81
N GLU A 214 -9.46 1.38 22.66
CA GLU A 214 -10.51 2.04 23.41
C GLU A 214 -11.94 1.69 22.94
N GLY A 215 -12.07 0.91 21.86
CA GLY A 215 -13.36 0.51 21.28
C GLY A 215 -14.18 1.67 20.72
N LYS A 216 -13.52 2.70 20.23
CA LYS A 216 -14.17 3.85 19.58
C LYS A 216 -14.72 3.47 18.21
N GLU A 217 -15.82 4.11 17.81
CA GLU A 217 -16.38 3.97 16.46
C GLU A 217 -15.75 4.92 15.44
N SER A 218 -15.05 5.96 15.92
CA SER A 218 -14.36 6.95 15.08
C SER A 218 -13.23 7.64 15.85
N PHE A 219 -12.27 8.18 15.10
CA PHE A 219 -11.21 9.05 15.63
C PHE A 219 -10.90 10.20 14.66
N GLU A 220 -10.32 11.26 15.18
CA GLU A 220 -9.84 12.39 14.39
C GLU A 220 -8.33 12.29 14.24
N TYR A 221 -7.84 12.56 13.05
CA TYR A 221 -6.41 12.61 12.77
C TYR A 221 -6.10 13.84 11.93
N THR A 222 -5.04 14.57 12.34
CA THR A 222 -4.54 15.74 11.62
C THR A 222 -3.28 15.34 10.85
N ASN A 223 -3.31 15.51 9.53
CA ASN A 223 -2.17 15.19 8.67
C ASN A 223 -1.06 16.25 8.79
N ALA A 224 0.09 16.01 8.13
CA ALA A 224 1.23 16.93 8.12
C ALA A 224 0.91 18.31 7.51
N ASP A 225 -0.13 18.41 6.67
CA ASP A 225 -0.61 19.64 6.04
C ASP A 225 -1.55 20.45 6.96
N GLY A 226 -1.87 19.93 8.15
CA GLY A 226 -2.74 20.55 9.13
C GLY A 226 -4.24 20.35 8.86
N GLU A 227 -4.60 19.46 7.95
CA GLU A 227 -5.99 19.07 7.69
C GLU A 227 -6.42 17.98 8.67
N THR A 228 -7.57 18.18 9.32
CA THR A 228 -8.14 17.22 10.27
C THR A 228 -9.29 16.49 9.62
N ASP A 229 -9.15 15.18 9.51
CA ASP A 229 -10.19 14.28 9.00
C ASP A 229 -10.73 13.37 10.10
N THR A 230 -12.01 13.02 10.00
CA THR A 230 -12.64 12.02 10.87
C THR A 230 -12.66 10.67 10.19
N TYR A 231 -12.05 9.70 10.83
CA TYR A 231 -11.97 8.30 10.39
C TYR A 231 -12.98 7.46 11.15
N LEU A 232 -13.69 6.60 10.42
CA LEU A 232 -14.67 5.66 10.96
C LEU A 232 -14.02 4.29 11.11
N LEU A 233 -14.23 3.66 12.26
CA LEU A 233 -13.79 2.30 12.54
C LEU A 233 -14.97 1.35 12.39
N SER A 234 -14.76 0.24 11.71
CA SER A 234 -15.74 -0.84 11.59
C SER A 234 -15.02 -2.18 11.62
N GLU A 235 -15.57 -3.13 12.36
CA GLU A 235 -15.06 -4.48 12.42
C GLU A 235 -15.83 -5.38 11.45
N LYS A 236 -15.10 -6.15 10.65
CA LYS A 236 -15.67 -7.15 9.75
C LYS A 236 -14.77 -8.37 9.66
N SER A 237 -15.29 -9.53 10.04
CA SER A 237 -14.56 -10.81 9.97
C SER A 237 -13.23 -10.83 10.71
N GLY A 238 -13.17 -10.19 11.90
CA GLY A 238 -11.94 -10.10 12.70
C GLY A 238 -10.91 -9.12 12.17
N GLN A 239 -11.28 -8.26 11.21
CA GLN A 239 -10.44 -7.18 10.69
C GLN A 239 -11.10 -5.84 10.98
N HIS A 240 -10.31 -4.87 11.46
CA HIS A 240 -10.77 -3.49 11.59
C HIS A 240 -10.55 -2.75 10.28
N LEU A 241 -11.61 -2.14 9.80
CA LEU A 241 -11.62 -1.34 8.59
C LEU A 241 -11.64 0.13 8.99
N ILE A 242 -10.67 0.89 8.55
CA ILE A 242 -10.58 2.33 8.76
C ILE A 242 -11.02 3.03 7.48
N ALA A 243 -12.04 3.87 7.55
CA ALA A 243 -12.60 4.58 6.41
C ALA A 243 -12.80 6.05 6.74
N ARG A 244 -12.70 6.93 5.75
CA ARG A 244 -13.12 8.31 5.86
C ARG A 244 -14.23 8.62 4.89
N ASN A 245 -15.08 9.61 5.25
CA ASN A 245 -16.05 10.16 4.33
C ASN A 245 -15.37 11.22 3.47
N GLN A 246 -15.40 11.05 2.16
CA GLN A 246 -14.88 12.02 1.23
C GLN A 246 -16.00 12.50 0.30
N GLU A 247 -16.11 13.83 0.15
CA GLU A 247 -16.97 14.39 -0.88
C GLU A 247 -16.34 14.17 -2.24
N THR A 248 -17.01 13.45 -3.10
CA THR A 248 -16.55 13.22 -4.46
C THR A 248 -17.59 13.65 -5.46
N ARG A 249 -17.15 14.20 -6.58
CA ARG A 249 -18.05 14.52 -7.68
C ARG A 249 -18.35 13.26 -8.46
N VAL A 250 -19.60 12.80 -8.37
CA VAL A 250 -20.07 11.71 -9.20
C VAL A 250 -20.56 12.29 -10.52
N ILE A 251 -19.93 11.85 -11.61
CA ILE A 251 -20.38 12.17 -12.97
C ILE A 251 -21.40 11.13 -13.38
N ASP A 252 -22.64 11.54 -13.49
CA ASP A 252 -23.74 10.65 -13.88
C ASP A 252 -23.71 10.47 -15.40
N THR A 253 -22.99 9.44 -15.85
CA THR A 253 -22.85 9.11 -17.27
C THR A 253 -24.04 8.28 -17.76
N TYR A 254 -24.55 8.60 -18.95
CA TYR A 254 -25.70 7.95 -19.56
C TYR A 254 -26.95 7.94 -18.66
N ALA A 255 -27.15 8.98 -17.84
CA ALA A 255 -28.35 9.12 -17.06
C ALA A 255 -29.59 9.18 -17.96
N SER A 256 -30.62 8.47 -17.55
CA SER A 256 -31.92 8.50 -18.25
C SER A 256 -32.59 9.88 -18.14
N PRO A 257 -33.49 10.24 -19.07
CA PRO A 257 -34.24 11.48 -18.96
C PRO A 257 -34.93 11.63 -17.61
N SER A 258 -34.70 12.81 -16.98
CA SER A 258 -35.22 13.16 -15.65
C SER A 258 -35.64 14.63 -15.60
N LYS A 259 -36.11 15.08 -14.45
CA LYS A 259 -36.41 16.52 -14.26
C LYS A 259 -35.16 17.39 -14.26
N GLU A 260 -34.02 16.82 -13.88
CA GLU A 260 -32.72 17.49 -13.82
C GLU A 260 -32.02 17.44 -15.19
N HIS A 261 -32.17 16.34 -15.91
CA HIS A 261 -31.59 16.12 -17.24
C HIS A 261 -32.70 15.68 -18.20
N VAL A 262 -33.39 16.66 -18.80
CA VAL A 262 -34.60 16.41 -19.63
C VAL A 262 -34.34 15.43 -20.76
N MET A 263 -33.15 15.41 -21.36
CA MET A 263 -32.74 14.47 -22.40
C MET A 263 -31.67 13.48 -21.94
N GLY A 264 -31.41 13.41 -20.62
CA GLY A 264 -30.35 12.59 -20.05
C GLY A 264 -28.95 13.19 -20.25
N THR A 265 -27.93 12.39 -19.93
CA THR A 265 -26.51 12.78 -20.02
C THR A 265 -25.76 11.93 -21.04
N ASP A 266 -24.66 12.44 -21.57
CA ASP A 266 -23.75 11.73 -22.47
C ASP A 266 -22.70 10.88 -21.70
N ALA A 267 -21.74 10.28 -22.42
CA ALA A 267 -20.64 9.52 -21.86
C ALA A 267 -19.73 10.31 -20.88
N ASN A 268 -19.76 11.63 -20.96
CA ASN A 268 -18.99 12.53 -20.09
C ASN A 268 -19.85 13.15 -18.97
N GLY A 269 -21.10 12.68 -18.81
CA GLY A 269 -22.05 13.22 -17.85
C GLY A 269 -22.58 14.61 -18.19
N MET A 270 -22.39 15.08 -19.43
CA MET A 270 -22.92 16.37 -19.86
C MET A 270 -24.37 16.27 -20.27
N ASP A 271 -25.19 17.25 -19.88
CA ASP A 271 -26.60 17.34 -20.24
C ASP A 271 -26.76 17.47 -21.77
N LEU A 272 -27.47 16.52 -22.39
CA LEU A 272 -27.69 16.48 -23.82
C LEU A 272 -28.50 17.67 -24.35
N LEU A 273 -29.47 18.15 -23.58
CA LEU A 273 -30.27 19.32 -23.96
C LEU A 273 -29.43 20.60 -23.96
N ALA A 274 -28.64 20.79 -22.90
CA ALA A 274 -27.72 21.94 -22.84
C ALA A 274 -26.73 21.94 -24.00
N ARG A 275 -26.16 20.77 -24.33
CA ARG A 275 -25.23 20.61 -25.43
C ARG A 275 -25.86 20.90 -26.81
N LEU A 276 -27.08 20.43 -27.01
CA LEU A 276 -27.86 20.70 -28.20
C LEU A 276 -28.15 22.21 -28.37
N MET A 277 -28.55 22.87 -27.27
CA MET A 277 -28.82 24.31 -27.26
C MET A 277 -27.56 25.14 -27.57
N TYR A 278 -26.44 24.80 -26.95
CA TYR A 278 -25.15 25.46 -27.20
C TYR A 278 -24.66 25.23 -28.64
N GLY A 279 -24.77 24.00 -29.14
CA GLY A 279 -24.44 23.69 -30.57
C GLY A 279 -25.34 24.41 -31.53
N GLY A 280 -26.65 24.45 -31.29
CA GLY A 280 -27.64 25.19 -32.07
C GLY A 280 -27.36 26.69 -32.12
N ARG A 281 -27.01 27.29 -30.98
CA ARG A 281 -26.63 28.70 -30.88
C ARG A 281 -25.47 29.06 -31.82
N ILE A 282 -24.43 28.25 -31.86
CA ILE A 282 -23.25 28.45 -32.70
C ILE A 282 -23.64 28.36 -34.20
N SER A 283 -24.44 27.31 -34.55
CA SER A 283 -24.92 27.13 -35.92
C SER A 283 -25.77 28.28 -36.42
N LEU A 284 -26.67 28.77 -35.58
CA LEU A 284 -27.50 29.95 -35.90
C LEU A 284 -26.67 31.21 -36.08
N MET A 285 -25.68 31.42 -35.18
CA MET A 285 -24.81 32.60 -35.29
C MET A 285 -23.99 32.58 -36.58
N ILE A 286 -23.42 31.43 -36.95
CA ILE A 286 -22.69 31.26 -38.19
C ILE A 286 -23.62 31.51 -39.38
N GLY A 287 -24.83 30.90 -39.37
CA GLY A 287 -25.82 31.12 -40.44
C GLY A 287 -26.18 32.57 -40.63
N PHE A 288 -26.42 33.33 -39.54
CA PHE A 288 -26.69 34.76 -39.62
C PHE A 288 -25.53 35.57 -40.20
N VAL A 289 -24.30 35.29 -39.77
CA VAL A 289 -23.10 35.97 -40.26
C VAL A 289 -22.93 35.70 -41.75
N VAL A 290 -23.08 34.46 -42.20
CA VAL A 290 -22.93 34.07 -43.62
C VAL A 290 -23.97 34.78 -44.46
N VAL A 291 -25.25 34.72 -44.10
CA VAL A 291 -26.35 35.39 -44.85
C VAL A 291 -26.14 36.91 -44.90
N PHE A 292 -25.66 37.52 -43.81
CA PHE A 292 -25.35 38.96 -43.79
C PHE A 292 -24.25 39.33 -44.75
N ILE A 293 -23.18 38.52 -44.79
CA ILE A 293 -22.05 38.74 -45.74
C ILE A 293 -22.54 38.53 -47.17
N GLU A 294 -23.29 37.47 -47.46
CA GLU A 294 -23.85 37.21 -48.77
C GLU A 294 -24.75 38.35 -49.29
N MET A 295 -25.61 38.86 -48.40
CA MET A 295 -26.48 39.99 -48.72
C MET A 295 -25.68 41.24 -49.04
N LEU A 296 -24.64 41.58 -48.25
CA LEU A 296 -23.74 42.71 -48.49
C LEU A 296 -23.03 42.57 -49.84
N LEU A 297 -22.44 41.44 -50.11
CA LEU A 297 -21.73 41.15 -51.36
C LEU A 297 -22.71 41.21 -52.56
N GLY A 298 -23.90 40.64 -52.45
CA GLY A 298 -24.92 40.68 -53.49
C GLY A 298 -25.36 42.10 -53.83
N VAL A 299 -25.57 42.98 -52.85
CA VAL A 299 -25.93 44.38 -53.04
C VAL A 299 -24.81 45.14 -53.68
N ILE A 300 -23.56 44.94 -53.27
CA ILE A 300 -22.39 45.65 -53.86
C ILE A 300 -22.19 45.17 -55.26
N VAL A 301 -22.14 43.88 -55.56
CA VAL A 301 -21.90 43.34 -56.93
C VAL A 301 -23.07 43.68 -57.82
N GLY A 302 -24.31 43.55 -57.40
CA GLY A 302 -25.50 43.89 -58.16
C GLY A 302 -25.62 45.39 -58.41
N GLY A 303 -25.24 46.22 -57.37
CA GLY A 303 -25.20 47.68 -57.56
C GLY A 303 -24.16 48.16 -58.61
N ILE A 304 -22.96 47.58 -58.52
CA ILE A 304 -21.90 47.88 -59.53
C ILE A 304 -22.32 47.42 -60.94
N SER A 305 -22.82 46.24 -61.09
CA SER A 305 -23.32 45.65 -62.34
C SER A 305 -24.44 46.48 -62.93
N GLY A 306 -25.44 46.86 -62.14
CA GLY A 306 -26.55 47.68 -62.57
C GLY A 306 -26.18 49.10 -62.89
N TYR A 307 -25.18 49.73 -62.21
CA TYR A 307 -24.76 51.10 -62.47
C TYR A 307 -23.89 51.26 -63.76
N PHE A 308 -22.92 50.34 -63.92
CA PHE A 308 -21.99 50.45 -65.07
C PHE A 308 -22.52 49.75 -66.34
N GLY A 309 -23.35 48.72 -66.20
CA GLY A 309 -23.93 47.96 -67.29
C GLY A 309 -22.93 47.37 -68.29
N GLY A 310 -23.41 46.85 -69.42
CA GLY A 310 -22.63 46.43 -70.57
C GLY A 310 -21.55 45.37 -70.28
N TRP A 311 -20.27 45.73 -70.56
CA TRP A 311 -19.18 44.78 -70.43
C TRP A 311 -18.92 44.41 -68.93
N VAL A 312 -19.06 45.34 -67.97
CA VAL A 312 -18.84 45.16 -66.56
C VAL A 312 -19.88 44.16 -65.99
N ASP A 313 -21.13 44.30 -66.37
CA ASP A 313 -22.21 43.41 -66.02
C ASP A 313 -21.93 41.96 -66.47
N ASN A 314 -21.55 41.79 -67.73
CA ASN A 314 -21.25 40.51 -68.35
C ASN A 314 -20.10 39.76 -67.57
N VAL A 315 -19.03 40.53 -67.25
CA VAL A 315 -17.88 39.96 -66.56
C VAL A 315 -18.26 39.54 -65.08
N LEU A 316 -18.96 40.44 -64.38
CA LEU A 316 -19.38 40.15 -62.97
C LEU A 316 -20.36 38.98 -62.88
N MET A 317 -21.32 38.92 -63.79
CA MET A 317 -22.26 37.77 -63.82
C MET A 317 -21.54 36.45 -64.12
N ARG A 318 -20.55 36.45 -65.05
CA ARG A 318 -19.76 35.23 -65.27
C ARG A 318 -18.91 34.82 -64.09
N LEU A 319 -18.38 35.82 -63.38
CA LEU A 319 -17.63 35.52 -62.13
C LEU A 319 -18.54 34.91 -61.07
N VAL A 320 -19.74 35.44 -60.89
CA VAL A 320 -20.74 34.91 -60.00
C VAL A 320 -21.15 33.47 -60.38
N ASP A 321 -21.38 33.23 -61.69
CA ASP A 321 -21.72 31.89 -62.22
C ASP A 321 -20.61 30.84 -61.85
N VAL A 322 -19.33 31.26 -62.02
CA VAL A 322 -18.18 30.38 -61.70
C VAL A 322 -18.08 30.05 -60.17
N ILE A 323 -18.43 31.05 -59.35
CA ILE A 323 -18.38 30.85 -57.87
C ILE A 323 -19.56 29.98 -57.39
N TYR A 324 -20.70 30.03 -58.06
CA TYR A 324 -21.90 29.23 -57.71
C TYR A 324 -21.93 27.81 -58.29
N CYS A 325 -21.04 27.50 -59.23
CA CYS A 325 -20.84 26.10 -59.69
C CYS A 325 -19.85 25.35 -58.81
#